data_d6f6db6cda7b45d55c6638e3c7180067
#
_entry.id   d6f6db6cda7b45d55c6638e3c7180067
#
_cell.length_a   1.000
_cell.length_b   1.000
_cell.length_c   1.000
_cell.angle_alpha   90.00
_cell.angle_beta   90.00
_cell.angle_gamma   90.00
#
_symmetry.space_group_name_H-M   'P 1'
#
loop_
_entity.id
_entity.type
_entity.pdbx_description
1 polymer ?
#
loop_
_entity_poly.entity_id
_entity_poly.type
_entity_poly.pdbx_seq_one_letter_code
_entity_poly.pdbx_strand_id
1 'polypeptide(L)'
;KDLDGNTVKSDELFSGNTVTVVNFWFTTCNPCVGELAELDALNKELAEKGGSLIGVNTFTLDGDEAAISEAKDVLAKKGATYQNVYFASDGEAGKFTTNIFAYPTTYVVDRNGNIVGDPIVGAITEKKQAETLQKLIDQALAADMG
;
A
#
# COMPACT_ATOMS: atom_id res chain seq x y z
N LYS A 1 -4.74 10.52 -6.35
CA LYS A 1 -3.51 11.17 -6.83
C LYS A 1 -2.29 10.62 -6.09
N ASP A 2 -1.13 10.66 -6.72
CA ASP A 2 0.12 10.37 -6.02
C ASP A 2 0.61 11.62 -5.27
N LEU A 3 1.74 11.50 -4.56
CA LEU A 3 2.26 12.61 -3.76
C LEU A 3 2.81 13.76 -4.60
N ASP A 4 3.05 13.54 -5.88
CA ASP A 4 3.49 14.57 -6.83
C ASP A 4 2.32 15.25 -7.56
N GLY A 5 1.09 14.88 -7.23
CA GLY A 5 -0.13 15.45 -7.79
C GLY A 5 -0.58 14.83 -9.10
N ASN A 6 0.04 13.75 -9.54
CA ASN A 6 -0.36 13.05 -10.75
C ASN A 6 -1.63 12.24 -10.51
N THR A 7 -2.51 12.20 -11.49
CA THR A 7 -3.76 11.42 -11.40
C THR A 7 -3.45 9.93 -11.49
N VAL A 8 -4.00 9.16 -10.53
CA VAL A 8 -3.89 7.69 -10.50
C VAL A 8 -5.31 7.14 -10.48
N LYS A 9 -5.62 6.25 -11.42
CA LYS A 9 -6.93 5.61 -11.51
C LYS A 9 -6.85 4.19 -10.95
N SER A 10 -7.74 3.86 -10.02
CA SER A 10 -7.73 2.57 -9.32
C SER A 10 -7.94 1.40 -10.28
N ASP A 11 -8.83 1.53 -11.26
CA ASP A 11 -9.08 0.47 -12.24
C ASP A 11 -7.83 0.15 -13.07
N GLU A 12 -7.10 1.18 -13.54
CA GLU A 12 -5.85 1.00 -14.27
C GLU A 12 -4.75 0.44 -13.38
N LEU A 13 -4.69 0.92 -12.14
CA LEU A 13 -3.68 0.49 -11.18
C LEU A 13 -3.79 -1.02 -10.91
N PHE A 14 -4.99 -1.51 -10.61
CA PHE A 14 -5.18 -2.92 -10.30
C PHE A 14 -5.12 -3.79 -11.56
N SER A 15 -5.75 -3.39 -12.65
CA SER A 15 -5.77 -4.19 -13.89
C SER A 15 -4.39 -4.26 -14.55
N GLY A 16 -3.53 -3.30 -14.30
CA GLY A 16 -2.17 -3.26 -14.84
C GLY A 16 -1.18 -4.17 -14.09
N ASN A 17 -1.59 -4.80 -13.00
CA ASN A 17 -0.72 -5.62 -12.16
C ASN A 17 -1.33 -6.98 -11.88
N THR A 18 -0.51 -8.03 -11.83
CA THR A 18 -0.95 -9.38 -11.43
C THR A 18 -1.44 -9.40 -9.99
N VAL A 19 -0.79 -8.62 -9.13
CA VAL A 19 -1.15 -8.44 -7.73
C VAL A 19 -0.73 -7.05 -7.30
N THR A 20 -1.54 -6.41 -6.46
CA THR A 20 -1.20 -5.12 -5.86
C THR A 20 -1.31 -5.25 -4.35
N VAL A 21 -0.23 -4.91 -3.65
CA VAL A 21 -0.22 -4.85 -2.19
C VAL A 21 -0.47 -3.40 -1.79
N VAL A 22 -1.49 -3.16 -0.96
CA VAL A 22 -1.88 -1.83 -0.51
C VAL A 22 -1.59 -1.70 0.97
N ASN A 23 -0.70 -0.79 1.32
CA ASN A 23 -0.28 -0.55 2.71
C ASN A 23 -0.80 0.79 3.19
N PHE A 24 -1.60 0.77 4.25
CA PHE A 24 -2.12 1.99 4.89
C PHE A 24 -1.22 2.37 6.05
N TRP A 25 -0.77 3.62 6.09
CA TRP A 25 0.18 4.10 7.08
C TRP A 25 -0.04 5.58 7.39
N PHE A 26 0.63 6.09 8.41
CA PHE A 26 0.70 7.53 8.63
C PHE A 26 2.10 7.92 9.10
N THR A 27 2.43 9.20 8.92
CA THR A 27 3.81 9.69 8.99
C THR A 27 4.47 9.55 10.36
N THR A 28 3.69 9.61 11.44
CA THR A 28 4.19 9.47 12.82
C THR A 28 3.97 8.08 13.41
N CYS A 29 3.54 7.14 12.61
CA CYS A 29 3.34 5.75 13.05
C CYS A 29 4.69 5.02 13.05
N ASN A 30 5.28 4.78 14.21
CA ASN A 30 6.60 4.15 14.32
C ASN A 30 6.69 2.78 13.65
N PRO A 31 5.77 1.83 13.90
CA PRO A 31 5.84 0.54 13.21
C PRO A 31 5.62 0.66 11.69
N CYS A 32 4.81 1.62 11.24
CA CYS A 32 4.62 1.88 9.80
C CYS A 32 5.93 2.34 9.17
N VAL A 33 6.57 3.32 9.77
CA VAL A 33 7.84 3.88 9.28
C VAL A 33 8.94 2.83 9.34
N GLY A 34 8.94 1.99 10.36
CA GLY A 34 9.92 0.93 10.54
C GLY A 34 9.92 -0.14 9.46
N GLU A 35 8.80 -0.31 8.73
CA GLU A 35 8.71 -1.31 7.67
C GLU A 35 8.89 -0.76 6.25
N LEU A 36 9.07 0.56 6.10
CA LEU A 36 9.13 1.18 4.76
C LEU A 36 10.23 0.59 3.87
N ALA A 37 11.41 0.34 4.42
CA ALA A 37 12.51 -0.25 3.66
C ALA A 37 12.18 -1.66 3.18
N GLU A 38 11.53 -2.47 4.03
CA GLU A 38 11.12 -3.84 3.66
C GLU A 38 9.99 -3.82 2.64
N LEU A 39 9.07 -2.87 2.76
CA LEU A 39 8.01 -2.70 1.76
C LEU A 39 8.60 -2.32 0.40
N ASP A 40 9.63 -1.48 0.37
CA ASP A 40 10.31 -1.12 -0.87
C ASP A 40 10.98 -2.33 -1.52
N ALA A 41 11.64 -3.17 -0.72
CA ALA A 41 12.22 -4.43 -1.20
C ALA A 41 11.14 -5.36 -1.75
N LEU A 42 10.00 -5.45 -1.07
CA LEU A 42 8.86 -6.25 -1.53
C LEU A 42 8.32 -5.73 -2.86
N ASN A 43 8.23 -4.42 -3.01
CA ASN A 43 7.77 -3.81 -4.27
C ASN A 43 8.67 -4.24 -5.44
N LYS A 44 9.98 -4.25 -5.23
CA LYS A 44 10.93 -4.69 -6.26
C LYS A 44 10.75 -6.15 -6.63
N GLU A 45 10.51 -7.01 -5.64
CA GLU A 45 10.21 -8.43 -5.88
C GLU A 45 8.90 -8.61 -6.64
N LEU A 46 7.86 -7.85 -6.28
CA LEU A 46 6.57 -7.90 -6.96
C LEU A 46 6.69 -7.43 -8.41
N ALA A 47 7.51 -6.41 -8.67
CA ALA A 47 7.71 -5.89 -10.02
C ALA A 47 8.24 -6.98 -10.95
N GLU A 48 9.11 -7.86 -10.46
CA GLU A 48 9.63 -8.99 -11.23
C GLU A 48 8.54 -9.98 -11.63
N LYS A 49 7.44 -10.02 -10.88
CA LYS A 49 6.30 -10.91 -11.11
C LYS A 49 5.11 -10.21 -11.76
N GLY A 50 5.30 -8.98 -12.21
CA GLY A 50 4.25 -8.18 -12.83
C GLY A 50 3.30 -7.51 -11.84
N GLY A 51 3.66 -7.46 -10.56
CA GLY A 51 2.88 -6.82 -9.51
C GLY A 51 3.49 -5.52 -9.02
N SER A 52 2.84 -4.89 -8.06
CA SER A 52 3.35 -3.68 -7.43
C SER A 52 2.84 -3.53 -6.01
N LEU A 53 3.48 -2.61 -5.27
CA LEU A 53 3.05 -2.22 -3.93
C LEU A 53 2.79 -0.73 -3.94
N ILE A 54 1.69 -0.31 -3.33
CA ILE A 54 1.37 1.11 -3.15
C ILE A 54 1.13 1.39 -1.68
N GLY A 55 1.46 2.62 -1.27
CA GLY A 55 1.15 3.11 0.06
C GLY A 55 0.00 4.12 0.02
N VAL A 56 -0.81 4.12 1.06
CA VAL A 56 -1.84 5.14 1.27
C VAL A 56 -1.54 5.79 2.61
N ASN A 57 -1.07 7.04 2.58
CA ASN A 57 -0.79 7.79 3.81
C ASN A 57 -2.06 8.51 4.25
N THR A 58 -2.54 8.22 5.45
CA THR A 58 -3.81 8.75 5.93
C THR A 58 -3.73 10.21 6.38
N PHE A 59 -2.53 10.75 6.57
CA PHE A 59 -2.35 12.17 6.88
C PHE A 59 -2.40 13.05 5.63
N THR A 60 -2.18 12.45 4.45
CA THR A 60 -2.16 13.19 3.17
C THR A 60 -3.53 13.21 2.47
N LEU A 61 -4.56 12.63 3.07
CA LEU A 61 -5.91 12.67 2.50
C LEU A 61 -6.33 14.13 2.26
N ASP A 62 -7.08 14.36 1.20
CA ASP A 62 -7.50 15.69 0.74
C ASP A 62 -6.36 16.58 0.24
N GLY A 63 -5.13 16.02 0.12
CA GLY A 63 -4.01 16.75 -0.48
C GLY A 63 -3.36 17.81 0.40
N ASP A 64 -3.34 17.61 1.72
CA ASP A 64 -2.68 18.52 2.65
C ASP A 64 -1.18 18.64 2.30
N GLU A 65 -0.77 19.83 1.85
CA GLU A 65 0.60 20.05 1.35
C GLU A 65 1.68 19.83 2.40
N ALA A 66 1.43 20.26 3.65
CA ALA A 66 2.39 20.07 4.74
C ALA A 66 2.55 18.58 5.05
N ALA A 67 1.44 17.84 5.11
CA ALA A 67 1.45 16.40 5.34
C ALA A 67 2.15 15.64 4.21
N ILE A 68 1.93 16.06 2.96
CA ILE A 68 2.60 15.47 1.79
C ILE A 68 4.11 15.70 1.88
N SER A 69 4.55 16.90 2.23
CA SER A 69 5.97 17.22 2.37
C SER A 69 6.63 16.35 3.45
N GLU A 70 5.99 16.21 4.60
CA GLU A 70 6.49 15.35 5.68
C GLU A 70 6.58 13.89 5.27
N ALA A 71 5.55 13.39 4.57
CA ALA A 71 5.53 12.02 4.09
C ALA A 71 6.68 11.76 3.10
N LYS A 72 6.90 12.67 2.16
CA LYS A 72 8.02 12.57 1.22
C LYS A 72 9.37 12.53 1.92
N ASP A 73 9.56 13.36 2.95
CA ASP A 73 10.79 13.38 3.73
C ASP A 73 11.05 12.04 4.41
N VAL A 74 10.03 11.46 5.03
CA VAL A 74 10.13 10.17 5.71
C VAL A 74 10.45 9.06 4.71
N LEU A 75 9.75 9.04 3.57
CA LEU A 75 9.97 8.04 2.52
C LEU A 75 11.40 8.12 2.00
N ALA A 76 11.90 9.33 1.75
CA ALA A 76 13.28 9.54 1.28
C ALA A 76 14.31 9.06 2.30
N LYS A 77 14.10 9.37 3.59
CA LYS A 77 15.00 8.94 4.66
C LYS A 77 15.09 7.43 4.80
N LYS A 78 13.99 6.74 4.52
CA LYS A 78 13.91 5.27 4.63
C LYS A 78 14.22 4.57 3.30
N GLY A 79 14.49 5.31 2.24
CA GLY A 79 14.80 4.75 0.92
C GLY A 79 13.61 4.10 0.24
N ALA A 80 12.39 4.46 0.61
CA ALA A 80 11.18 3.91 0.01
C ALA A 80 10.88 4.64 -1.30
N THR A 81 10.85 3.91 -2.41
CA THR A 81 10.66 4.47 -3.75
C THR A 81 9.33 4.08 -4.39
N TYR A 82 8.55 3.20 -3.75
CA TYR A 82 7.27 2.77 -4.29
C TYR A 82 6.24 3.90 -4.22
N GLN A 83 5.21 3.79 -5.07
CA GLN A 83 4.19 4.81 -5.21
C GLN A 83 3.33 4.94 -3.96
N ASN A 84 3.09 6.17 -3.53
CA ASN A 84 2.11 6.49 -2.48
C ASN A 84 1.02 7.37 -3.10
N VAL A 85 -0.23 7.14 -2.69
CA VAL A 85 -1.38 7.84 -3.23
C VAL A 85 -2.24 8.43 -2.12
N TYR A 86 -3.05 9.41 -2.47
CA TYR A 86 -4.08 9.96 -1.59
C TYR A 86 -5.36 10.23 -2.39
N PHE A 87 -6.45 10.42 -1.66
CA PHE A 87 -7.76 10.68 -2.25
C PHE A 87 -8.57 11.53 -1.28
N ALA A 88 -9.77 11.95 -1.69
CA ALA A 88 -10.67 12.73 -0.83
C ALA A 88 -11.20 11.87 0.32
N SER A 89 -11.22 12.42 1.53
CA SER A 89 -11.67 11.71 2.72
C SER A 89 -13.17 11.40 2.71
N ASP A 90 -13.95 12.15 1.96
CA ASP A 90 -15.41 11.99 1.85
C ASP A 90 -15.85 11.03 0.73
N GLY A 91 -14.92 10.55 -0.10
CA GLY A 91 -15.20 9.55 -1.13
C GLY A 91 -15.30 8.14 -0.57
N GLU A 92 -15.61 7.17 -1.42
CA GLU A 92 -15.71 5.76 -1.01
C GLU A 92 -14.39 5.22 -0.46
N ALA A 93 -13.28 5.56 -1.12
CA ALA A 93 -11.95 5.17 -0.65
C ALA A 93 -11.62 5.82 0.69
N GLY A 94 -12.02 7.07 0.90
CA GLY A 94 -11.85 7.76 2.17
C GLY A 94 -12.65 7.10 3.29
N LYS A 95 -13.89 6.73 3.00
CA LYS A 95 -14.75 6.01 3.96
C LYS A 95 -14.17 4.64 4.32
N PHE A 96 -13.63 3.93 3.33
CA PHE A 96 -12.94 2.67 3.56
C PHE A 96 -11.76 2.88 4.52
N THR A 97 -10.98 3.93 4.30
CA THR A 97 -9.82 4.26 5.11
C THR A 97 -10.21 4.58 6.57
N THR A 98 -11.34 5.27 6.78
CA THR A 98 -11.79 5.59 8.14
C THR A 98 -12.23 4.36 8.94
N ASN A 99 -12.50 3.24 8.29
CA ASN A 99 -12.82 1.99 8.95
C ASN A 99 -11.59 1.20 9.39
N ILE A 100 -10.39 1.63 8.99
CA ILE A 100 -9.15 1.02 9.44
C ILE A 100 -8.87 1.51 10.85
N PHE A 101 -8.81 0.58 11.79
CA PHE A 101 -8.71 0.90 13.22
C PHE A 101 -7.31 0.72 13.81
N ALA A 102 -6.38 0.14 13.04
CA ALA A 102 -5.01 -0.11 13.49
C ALA A 102 -4.03 0.08 12.33
N TYR A 103 -2.82 0.50 12.64
CA TYR A 103 -1.79 0.75 11.62
C TYR A 103 -0.47 0.12 12.04
N PRO A 104 0.32 -0.36 11.08
CA PRO A 104 -0.01 -0.44 9.66
C PRO A 104 -1.05 -1.53 9.36
N THR A 105 -1.79 -1.36 8.29
CA THR A 105 -2.70 -2.39 7.78
C THR A 105 -2.40 -2.61 6.31
N THR A 106 -2.27 -3.86 5.90
CA THR A 106 -1.88 -4.24 4.54
C THR A 106 -2.92 -5.15 3.91
N TYR A 107 -3.33 -4.82 2.69
CA TYR A 107 -4.26 -5.61 1.89
C TYR A 107 -3.56 -6.15 0.65
N VAL A 108 -4.00 -7.31 0.18
CA VAL A 108 -3.59 -7.88 -1.11
C VAL A 108 -4.79 -7.81 -2.04
N VAL A 109 -4.58 -7.23 -3.23
CA VAL A 109 -5.63 -7.02 -4.23
C VAL A 109 -5.23 -7.71 -5.53
N ASP A 110 -6.16 -8.44 -6.14
CA ASP A 110 -5.91 -9.12 -7.41
C ASP A 110 -6.10 -8.18 -8.61
N ARG A 111 -5.85 -8.69 -9.82
CA ARG A 111 -5.97 -7.91 -11.06
C ARG A 111 -7.38 -7.35 -11.28
N ASN A 112 -8.39 -8.02 -10.75
CA ASN A 112 -9.78 -7.60 -10.90
C ASN A 112 -10.23 -6.58 -9.84
N GLY A 113 -9.32 -6.16 -8.96
CA GLY A 113 -9.63 -5.22 -7.89
C GLY A 113 -10.27 -5.84 -6.66
N ASN A 114 -10.23 -7.16 -6.55
CA ASN A 114 -10.81 -7.87 -5.40
C ASN A 114 -9.76 -8.09 -4.32
N ILE A 115 -10.17 -7.90 -3.06
CA ILE A 115 -9.31 -8.16 -1.91
C ILE A 115 -9.14 -9.66 -1.73
N VAL A 116 -7.88 -10.11 -1.62
CA VAL A 116 -7.53 -11.51 -1.42
C VAL A 116 -7.28 -11.76 0.06
N GLY A 117 -8.13 -12.56 0.69
CA GLY A 117 -8.00 -12.90 2.11
C GLY A 117 -8.32 -11.75 3.05
N ASP A 118 -7.89 -11.89 4.29
CA ASP A 118 -8.11 -10.88 5.34
C ASP A 118 -6.97 -9.86 5.37
N PRO A 119 -7.23 -8.62 5.83
CA PRO A 119 -6.16 -7.64 5.97
C PRO A 119 -5.14 -8.08 7.02
N ILE A 120 -3.88 -7.74 6.77
CA ILE A 120 -2.80 -7.99 7.71
C ILE A 120 -2.67 -6.74 8.60
N VAL A 121 -3.01 -6.89 9.87
CA VAL A 121 -2.93 -5.81 10.85
C VAL A 121 -1.61 -5.94 11.60
N GLY A 122 -0.79 -4.89 11.54
CA GLY A 122 0.53 -4.86 12.13
C GLY A 122 1.65 -4.90 11.10
N ALA A 123 2.88 -4.74 11.57
CA ALA A 123 4.05 -4.64 10.70
C ALA A 123 4.39 -5.98 10.03
N ILE A 124 4.72 -5.93 8.74
CA ILE A 124 5.16 -7.12 7.99
C ILE A 124 6.58 -7.54 8.32
N THR A 125 7.28 -6.77 9.15
CA THR A 125 8.59 -7.14 9.67
C THR A 125 8.50 -8.32 10.64
N GLU A 126 7.31 -8.55 11.21
CA GLU A 126 7.05 -9.70 12.05
C GLU A 126 6.92 -10.95 11.16
N LYS A 127 7.62 -12.02 11.52
CA LYS A 127 7.72 -13.24 10.71
C LYS A 127 6.37 -13.82 10.29
N LYS A 128 5.43 -13.97 11.24
CA LYS A 128 4.11 -14.52 10.94
C LYS A 128 3.33 -13.68 9.95
N GLN A 129 3.44 -12.37 10.07
CA GLN A 129 2.76 -11.43 9.20
C GLN A 129 3.37 -11.47 7.79
N ALA A 130 4.69 -11.54 7.70
CA ALA A 130 5.38 -11.68 6.42
C ALA A 130 4.99 -12.98 5.72
N GLU A 131 4.89 -14.09 6.44
CA GLU A 131 4.48 -15.38 5.89
C GLU A 131 3.04 -15.34 5.38
N THR A 132 2.14 -14.73 6.14
CA THR A 132 0.73 -14.57 5.75
C THR A 132 0.63 -13.72 4.49
N LEU A 133 1.36 -12.62 4.43
CA LEU A 133 1.39 -11.75 3.26
C LEU A 133 1.86 -12.50 2.02
N GLN A 134 2.93 -13.28 2.15
CA GLN A 134 3.46 -14.06 1.04
C GLN A 134 2.44 -15.08 0.52
N LYS A 135 1.70 -15.74 1.41
CA LYS A 135 0.64 -16.67 1.02
C LYS A 135 -0.45 -15.99 0.21
N LEU A 136 -0.88 -14.80 0.63
CA LEU A 136 -1.92 -14.05 -0.08
C LEU A 136 -1.42 -13.60 -1.44
N ILE A 137 -0.17 -13.17 -1.55
CA ILE A 137 0.46 -12.80 -2.82
C ILE A 137 0.49 -14.01 -3.75
N ASP A 138 0.92 -15.17 -3.24
CA ASP A 138 0.98 -16.39 -4.03
C ASP A 138 -0.40 -16.82 -4.51
N GLN A 139 -1.44 -16.67 -3.70
CA GLN A 139 -2.82 -16.94 -4.09
C GLN A 139 -3.27 -16.03 -5.23
N ALA A 140 -2.98 -14.74 -5.15
CA ALA A 140 -3.33 -13.78 -6.20
C ALA A 140 -2.61 -14.08 -7.51
N LEU A 141 -1.32 -14.43 -7.43
CA LEU A 141 -0.54 -14.79 -8.62
C LEU A 141 -1.04 -16.08 -9.25
N ALA A 142 -1.37 -17.09 -8.46
CA ALA A 142 -1.91 -18.35 -8.96
C ALA A 142 -3.26 -18.15 -9.66
N ALA A 143 -4.12 -17.32 -9.09
CA ALA A 143 -5.43 -17.00 -9.68
C ALA A 143 -5.27 -16.25 -11.01
N ASP A 144 -4.26 -15.37 -11.11
CA ASP A 144 -3.99 -14.61 -12.33
C ASP A 144 -3.53 -15.51 -13.49
N MET A 145 -2.80 -16.58 -13.16
CA MET A 145 -2.28 -17.55 -14.14
C MET A 145 -3.34 -18.58 -14.57
N GLY A 146 -4.36 -18.74 -13.77
CA GLY A 146 -5.49 -19.64 -14.06
C GLY A 146 -6.56 -18.94 -14.83
#